data_83af25f53465f680dd0a1804189273a5
#
_entry.id   83af25f53465f680dd0a1804189273a5
#
_cell.length_a   1.000
_cell.length_b   1.000
_cell.length_c   1.000
_cell.angle_alpha   90.00
_cell.angle_beta   90.00
_cell.angle_gamma   90.00
#
_symmetry.space_group_name_H-M   'P 1'
#
loop_
_entity.id
_entity.type
_entity.pdbx_description
1 polymer ?
#
loop_
_entity_poly.entity_id
_entity_poly.type
_entity_poly.pdbx_seq_one_letter_code
_entity_poly.pdbx_strand_id
1 'polypeptide(L)'
;MSATRTIGQRLAEEGVSRRAFLKFCTTLASMMALPPSMGPVMAQAIAAKRRPSVIWLPFQECTGCTESITRSGTPTLETLIFDLVSLDYQETIMAAAGHQAEGVLAAAMKENFGKYLLIVDGSVPLIEDGAYSCIGGQSNVAMLKEAAKGAAAIICVGTCSSYGGIPKADPNPTQAVPVSAVIKDKPIVNIPGCPPIRW
;
A
#
# COMPACT_ATOMS: atom_id res chain seq x y z
N MET A 1 2.99 -22.16 3.80
CA MET A 1 3.00 -21.41 2.53
C MET A 1 1.60 -21.50 1.93
N SER A 2 0.74 -20.51 2.19
CA SER A 2 -0.62 -20.48 1.62
C SER A 2 -0.49 -20.04 0.16
N ALA A 3 -0.87 -20.92 -0.78
CA ALA A 3 -0.95 -20.57 -2.20
C ALA A 3 -1.85 -19.35 -2.33
N THR A 4 -1.31 -18.25 -2.81
CA THR A 4 -2.01 -16.98 -2.95
C THR A 4 -3.18 -17.16 -3.92
N ARG A 5 -4.40 -17.18 -3.40
CA ARG A 5 -5.63 -17.36 -4.19
C ARG A 5 -5.75 -16.27 -5.25
N THR A 6 -6.25 -16.63 -6.43
CA THR A 6 -6.56 -15.64 -7.47
C THR A 6 -7.91 -14.98 -7.19
N ILE A 7 -8.12 -13.78 -7.76
CA ILE A 7 -9.41 -13.09 -7.67
C ILE A 7 -10.55 -13.96 -8.23
N GLY A 8 -10.29 -14.70 -9.29
CA GLY A 8 -11.29 -15.62 -9.87
C GLY A 8 -11.69 -16.77 -8.94
N GLN A 9 -10.73 -17.33 -8.18
CA GLN A 9 -11.02 -18.37 -7.18
C GLN A 9 -11.89 -17.80 -6.05
N ARG A 10 -11.58 -16.62 -5.59
CA ARG A 10 -12.35 -15.95 -4.54
C ARG A 10 -13.79 -15.62 -4.99
N LEU A 11 -13.96 -15.01 -6.17
CA LEU A 11 -15.29 -14.72 -6.71
C LEU A 11 -16.16 -15.97 -6.82
N ALA A 12 -15.56 -17.11 -7.15
CA ALA A 12 -16.27 -18.39 -7.19
C ALA A 12 -16.69 -18.86 -5.79
N GLU A 13 -15.84 -18.68 -4.77
CA GLU A 13 -16.16 -19.00 -3.37
C GLU A 13 -17.27 -18.10 -2.80
N GLU A 14 -17.33 -16.84 -3.21
CA GLU A 14 -18.40 -15.89 -2.85
C GLU A 14 -19.69 -16.08 -3.67
N GLY A 15 -19.76 -17.12 -4.49
CA GLY A 15 -20.96 -17.45 -5.26
C GLY A 15 -21.18 -16.58 -6.51
N VAL A 16 -20.21 -15.78 -6.89
CA VAL A 16 -20.29 -14.98 -8.13
C VAL A 16 -20.15 -15.90 -9.34
N SER A 17 -21.25 -16.07 -10.10
CA SER A 17 -21.21 -16.91 -11.29
C SER A 17 -20.30 -16.30 -12.36
N ARG A 18 -19.60 -17.19 -13.13
CA ARG A 18 -18.77 -16.77 -14.28
C ARG A 18 -19.54 -15.88 -15.27
N ARG A 19 -20.84 -16.16 -15.47
CA ARG A 19 -21.70 -15.36 -16.35
C ARG A 19 -21.94 -13.94 -15.80
N ALA A 20 -22.18 -13.81 -14.51
CA ALA A 20 -22.35 -12.50 -13.87
C ALA A 20 -21.05 -11.68 -13.94
N PHE A 21 -19.92 -12.31 -13.69
CA PHE A 21 -18.61 -11.67 -13.77
C PHE A 21 -18.25 -11.23 -15.20
N LEU A 22 -18.53 -12.06 -16.21
CA LEU A 22 -18.34 -11.70 -17.62
C LEU A 22 -19.24 -10.53 -18.03
N LYS A 23 -20.51 -10.52 -17.62
CA LYS A 23 -21.41 -9.39 -17.87
C LYS A 23 -20.86 -8.09 -17.26
N PHE A 24 -20.42 -8.14 -16.01
CA PHE A 24 -19.80 -7.00 -15.34
C PHE A 24 -18.58 -6.47 -16.13
N CYS A 25 -17.64 -7.34 -16.52
CA CYS A 25 -16.45 -6.94 -17.27
C CYS A 25 -16.80 -6.37 -18.65
N THR A 26 -17.84 -6.90 -19.33
CA THR A 26 -18.30 -6.36 -20.62
C THR A 26 -18.93 -4.99 -20.45
N THR A 27 -19.72 -4.77 -19.41
CA THR A 27 -20.28 -3.46 -19.09
C THR A 27 -19.17 -2.45 -18.77
N LEU A 28 -18.18 -2.86 -17.98
CA LEU A 28 -17.04 -2.03 -17.64
C LEU A 28 -16.23 -1.64 -18.89
N ALA A 29 -15.96 -2.60 -19.80
CA ALA A 29 -15.31 -2.32 -21.08
C ALA A 29 -16.06 -1.28 -21.88
N SER A 30 -17.39 -1.42 -21.97
CA SER A 30 -18.25 -0.44 -22.69
C SER A 30 -18.20 0.95 -22.03
N MET A 31 -18.21 1.04 -20.70
CA MET A 31 -18.06 2.31 -19.98
C MET A 31 -16.70 2.98 -20.22
N MET A 32 -15.67 2.19 -20.48
CA MET A 32 -14.33 2.66 -20.83
C MET A 32 -14.15 2.93 -22.34
N ALA A 33 -15.24 2.93 -23.12
CA ALA A 33 -15.24 3.07 -24.57
C ALA A 33 -14.39 2.01 -25.31
N LEU A 34 -14.23 0.82 -24.71
CA LEU A 34 -13.54 -0.32 -25.31
C LEU A 34 -14.55 -1.22 -26.07
N PRO A 35 -14.10 -1.94 -27.12
CA PRO A 35 -14.96 -2.91 -27.81
C PRO A 35 -15.52 -3.96 -26.83
N PRO A 36 -16.79 -4.40 -26.98
CA PRO A 36 -17.38 -5.43 -26.12
C PRO A 36 -16.61 -6.76 -26.09
N SER A 37 -15.86 -7.07 -27.16
CA SER A 37 -14.94 -8.21 -27.23
C SER A 37 -13.82 -8.18 -26.20
N MET A 38 -13.53 -7.02 -25.62
CA MET A 38 -12.56 -6.89 -24.53
C MET A 38 -13.10 -7.38 -23.17
N GLY A 39 -14.41 -7.52 -23.01
CA GLY A 39 -15.02 -8.02 -21.77
C GLY A 39 -14.46 -9.39 -21.33
N PRO A 40 -14.43 -10.42 -22.16
CA PRO A 40 -13.81 -11.70 -21.82
C PRO A 40 -12.31 -11.61 -21.52
N VAL A 41 -11.57 -10.78 -22.27
CA VAL A 41 -10.12 -10.55 -22.03
C VAL A 41 -9.88 -9.91 -20.66
N MET A 42 -10.66 -8.89 -20.34
CA MET A 42 -10.62 -8.25 -19.01
C MET A 42 -11.00 -9.23 -17.90
N ALA A 43 -12.05 -10.03 -18.10
CA ALA A 43 -12.48 -11.02 -17.13
C ALA A 43 -11.38 -12.07 -16.86
N GLN A 44 -10.72 -12.56 -17.91
CA GLN A 44 -9.62 -13.50 -17.77
C GLN A 44 -8.43 -12.87 -17.04
N ALA A 45 -8.05 -11.64 -17.41
CA ALA A 45 -6.94 -10.92 -16.78
C ALA A 45 -7.19 -10.66 -15.29
N ILE A 46 -8.41 -10.22 -14.93
CA ILE A 46 -8.79 -9.97 -13.54
C ILE A 46 -8.86 -11.29 -12.75
N ALA A 47 -9.49 -12.31 -13.31
CA ALA A 47 -9.63 -13.62 -12.62
C ALA A 47 -8.28 -14.30 -12.35
N ALA A 48 -7.29 -14.13 -13.23
CA ALA A 48 -5.95 -14.68 -13.08
C ALA A 48 -5.07 -13.87 -12.10
N LYS A 49 -5.47 -12.66 -11.76
CA LYS A 49 -4.65 -11.78 -10.94
C LYS A 49 -4.59 -12.27 -9.50
N ARG A 50 -3.39 -12.28 -8.95
CA ARG A 50 -3.17 -12.49 -7.51
C ARG A 50 -3.44 -11.18 -6.77
N ARG A 51 -3.68 -11.27 -5.46
CA ARG A 51 -3.77 -10.08 -4.61
C ARG A 51 -2.51 -9.23 -4.78
N PRO A 52 -2.63 -7.90 -4.92
CA PRO A 52 -1.45 -7.06 -4.98
C PRO A 52 -0.65 -7.16 -3.69
N SER A 53 0.66 -7.32 -3.82
CA SER A 53 1.60 -7.23 -2.71
C SER A 53 1.63 -5.79 -2.20
N VAL A 54 1.56 -5.62 -0.89
CA VAL A 54 1.60 -4.33 -0.20
C VAL A 54 2.70 -4.36 0.83
N ILE A 55 3.59 -3.40 0.74
CA ILE A 55 4.59 -3.07 1.75
C ILE A 55 4.18 -1.74 2.36
N TRP A 56 3.95 -1.71 3.67
CA TRP A 56 3.54 -0.51 4.39
C TRP A 56 4.62 -0.09 5.36
N LEU A 57 5.18 1.10 5.15
CA LEU A 57 6.25 1.67 5.97
C LEU A 57 5.68 2.79 6.85
N PRO A 58 5.63 2.61 8.18
CA PRO A 58 5.30 3.67 9.12
C PRO A 58 6.57 4.49 9.40
N PHE A 59 6.52 5.77 9.10
CA PHE A 59 7.65 6.68 9.30
C PHE A 59 7.45 7.62 10.49
N GLN A 60 7.81 8.90 10.38
CA GLN A 60 7.61 9.85 11.46
C GLN A 60 6.11 10.22 11.58
N GLU A 61 5.40 9.51 12.47
CA GLU A 61 3.95 9.56 12.59
C GLU A 61 3.49 9.23 14.02
N CYS A 62 2.19 9.29 14.27
CA CYS A 62 1.58 9.02 15.59
C CYS A 62 0.83 7.67 15.65
N THR A 63 0.99 6.80 14.67
CA THR A 63 0.28 5.51 14.47
C THR A 63 -1.21 5.67 14.15
N GLY A 64 -1.74 6.89 14.13
CA GLY A 64 -3.16 7.15 13.88
C GLY A 64 -3.65 6.69 12.51
N CYS A 65 -2.80 6.76 11.49
CA CYS A 65 -3.14 6.29 10.14
C CYS A 65 -3.26 4.77 10.08
N THR A 66 -2.34 4.04 10.69
CA THR A 66 -2.42 2.58 10.83
C THR A 66 -3.63 2.17 11.69
N GLU A 67 -3.85 2.83 12.84
CA GLU A 67 -4.97 2.55 13.72
C GLU A 67 -6.32 2.80 13.02
N SER A 68 -6.42 3.81 12.18
CA SER A 68 -7.67 4.16 11.51
C SER A 68 -8.23 3.06 10.61
N ILE A 69 -7.38 2.17 10.05
CA ILE A 69 -7.87 1.04 9.25
C ILE A 69 -8.64 0.02 10.08
N THR A 70 -8.36 -0.08 11.37
CA THR A 70 -9.10 -0.98 12.28
C THR A 70 -10.55 -0.56 12.48
N ARG A 71 -10.86 0.70 12.16
CA ARG A 71 -12.22 1.28 12.25
C ARG A 71 -12.97 1.21 10.92
N SER A 72 -12.37 0.64 9.88
CA SER A 72 -13.03 0.54 8.58
C SER A 72 -14.21 -0.43 8.65
N GLY A 73 -15.40 0.04 8.28
CA GLY A 73 -16.61 -0.79 8.21
C GLY A 73 -16.79 -1.49 6.86
N THR A 74 -16.29 -0.89 5.77
CA THR A 74 -16.42 -1.46 4.41
C THR A 74 -15.27 -0.94 3.52
N PRO A 75 -14.32 -1.82 3.11
CA PRO A 75 -14.12 -3.18 3.61
C PRO A 75 -13.68 -3.21 5.08
N THR A 76 -13.98 -4.29 5.79
CA THR A 76 -13.41 -4.50 7.12
C THR A 76 -11.91 -4.75 7.03
N LEU A 77 -11.19 -4.61 8.15
CA LEU A 77 -9.75 -4.90 8.19
C LEU A 77 -9.44 -6.33 7.73
N GLU A 78 -10.22 -7.31 8.16
CA GLU A 78 -10.06 -8.70 7.76
C GLU A 78 -10.22 -8.87 6.26
N THR A 79 -11.27 -8.28 5.68
CA THR A 79 -11.49 -8.30 4.22
C THR A 79 -10.32 -7.65 3.50
N LEU A 80 -9.80 -6.53 4.02
CA LEU A 80 -8.69 -5.83 3.40
C LEU A 80 -7.45 -6.72 3.33
N ILE A 81 -6.98 -7.24 4.47
CA ILE A 81 -5.69 -7.94 4.56
C ILE A 81 -5.76 -9.41 4.13
N PHE A 82 -6.92 -10.09 4.28
CA PHE A 82 -7.04 -11.49 3.90
C PHE A 82 -7.56 -11.69 2.49
N ASP A 83 -8.26 -10.72 1.93
CA ASP A 83 -8.98 -10.89 0.70
C ASP A 83 -8.56 -9.94 -0.42
N LEU A 84 -8.36 -8.65 -0.14
CA LEU A 84 -8.13 -7.66 -1.17
C LEU A 84 -6.65 -7.47 -1.50
N VAL A 85 -5.78 -7.46 -0.49
CA VAL A 85 -4.34 -7.28 -0.66
C VAL A 85 -3.56 -8.41 0.00
N SER A 86 -2.30 -8.56 -0.36
CA SER A 86 -1.32 -9.33 0.40
C SER A 86 -0.50 -8.31 1.18
N LEU A 87 -0.81 -8.11 2.45
CA LEU A 87 -0.04 -7.22 3.31
C LEU A 87 1.24 -7.97 3.73
N ASP A 88 2.31 -7.76 2.98
CA ASP A 88 3.54 -8.53 3.13
C ASP A 88 4.44 -7.96 4.23
N TYR A 89 4.34 -6.65 4.48
CA TYR A 89 5.06 -5.98 5.57
C TYR A 89 4.24 -4.81 6.10
N GLN A 90 4.09 -4.75 7.41
CA GLN A 90 3.65 -3.59 8.19
C GLN A 90 4.14 -3.76 9.63
N GLU A 91 5.13 -2.99 10.04
CA GLU A 91 5.86 -3.17 11.30
C GLU A 91 4.94 -3.13 12.53
N THR A 92 3.98 -2.20 12.57
CA THR A 92 3.14 -1.95 13.76
C THR A 92 2.19 -3.11 14.06
N ILE A 93 1.69 -3.82 13.05
CA ILE A 93 0.64 -4.85 13.21
C ILE A 93 1.11 -6.28 12.89
N MET A 94 2.33 -6.45 12.39
CA MET A 94 2.88 -7.78 12.12
C MET A 94 3.38 -8.44 13.41
N ALA A 95 3.35 -9.78 13.44
CA ALA A 95 3.85 -10.55 14.59
C ALA A 95 5.38 -10.67 14.62
N ALA A 96 6.04 -10.56 13.46
CA ALA A 96 7.51 -10.63 13.37
C ALA A 96 8.15 -9.37 13.96
N ALA A 97 9.35 -9.50 14.54
CA ALA A 97 10.13 -8.39 15.09
C ALA A 97 11.62 -8.56 14.80
N GLY A 98 12.39 -7.47 14.90
CA GLY A 98 13.85 -7.45 14.74
C GLY A 98 14.29 -8.02 13.39
N HIS A 99 15.34 -8.83 13.38
CA HIS A 99 15.89 -9.42 12.16
C HIS A 99 14.89 -10.23 11.33
N GLN A 100 13.88 -10.80 11.98
CA GLN A 100 12.83 -11.53 11.27
C GLN A 100 11.95 -10.55 10.45
N ALA A 101 11.56 -9.42 11.02
CA ALA A 101 10.79 -8.40 10.33
C ALA A 101 11.59 -7.82 9.14
N GLU A 102 12.85 -7.47 9.37
CA GLU A 102 13.75 -6.97 8.32
C GLU A 102 13.93 -7.99 7.18
N GLY A 103 14.08 -9.27 7.54
CA GLY A 103 14.16 -10.35 6.57
C GLY A 103 12.89 -10.49 5.72
N VAL A 104 11.71 -10.31 6.33
CA VAL A 104 10.41 -10.31 5.62
C VAL A 104 10.33 -9.14 4.65
N LEU A 105 10.73 -7.93 5.09
CA LEU A 105 10.75 -6.75 4.22
C LEU A 105 11.66 -6.96 3.00
N ALA A 106 12.89 -7.42 3.23
CA ALA A 106 13.84 -7.68 2.15
C ALA A 106 13.34 -8.74 1.16
N ALA A 107 12.74 -9.82 1.68
CA ALA A 107 12.14 -10.87 0.84
C ALA A 107 10.96 -10.34 0.02
N ALA A 108 10.04 -9.59 0.64
CA ALA A 108 8.88 -9.00 -0.02
C ALA A 108 9.29 -8.06 -1.16
N MET A 109 10.26 -7.16 -0.92
CA MET A 109 10.80 -6.26 -1.94
C MET A 109 11.43 -7.02 -3.11
N LYS A 110 12.18 -8.09 -2.83
CA LYS A 110 12.85 -8.90 -3.85
C LYS A 110 11.87 -9.72 -4.68
N GLU A 111 10.95 -10.44 -4.04
CA GLU A 111 10.00 -11.34 -4.70
C GLU A 111 8.97 -10.59 -5.56
N ASN A 112 8.58 -9.40 -5.13
CA ASN A 112 7.57 -8.60 -5.79
C ASN A 112 8.14 -7.37 -6.51
N PHE A 113 9.43 -7.35 -6.82
CA PHE A 113 10.08 -6.21 -7.46
C PHE A 113 9.34 -5.75 -8.72
N GLY A 114 9.04 -4.46 -8.81
CA GLY A 114 8.28 -3.83 -9.89
C GLY A 114 6.76 -4.03 -9.82
N LYS A 115 6.22 -4.71 -8.79
CA LYS A 115 4.80 -5.11 -8.75
C LYS A 115 4.09 -4.74 -7.45
N TYR A 116 4.82 -4.51 -6.36
CA TYR A 116 4.18 -4.16 -5.08
C TYR A 116 3.75 -2.69 -5.03
N LEU A 117 2.73 -2.45 -4.25
CA LEU A 117 2.33 -1.11 -3.84
C LEU A 117 3.06 -0.76 -2.54
N LEU A 118 3.71 0.39 -2.54
CA LEU A 118 4.36 0.92 -1.34
C LEU A 118 3.40 1.89 -0.67
N ILE A 119 2.92 1.53 0.53
CA ILE A 119 2.16 2.46 1.37
C ILE A 119 3.13 3.12 2.34
N VAL A 120 2.98 4.41 2.52
CA VAL A 120 3.76 5.19 3.49
C VAL A 120 2.80 6.04 4.31
N ASP A 121 2.86 5.92 5.62
CA ASP A 121 2.33 6.90 6.56
C ASP A 121 3.47 7.58 7.34
N GLY A 122 3.20 8.78 7.84
CA GLY A 122 4.24 9.62 8.43
C GLY A 122 5.04 10.45 7.43
N SER A 123 5.70 11.48 7.94
CA SER A 123 6.61 12.33 7.20
C SER A 123 8.03 11.78 7.20
N VAL A 124 8.88 12.32 6.34
CA VAL A 124 10.27 11.90 6.21
C VAL A 124 11.18 12.99 6.77
N PRO A 125 11.84 12.77 7.92
CA PRO A 125 12.83 13.72 8.44
C PRO A 125 14.08 13.71 7.57
N LEU A 126 14.65 14.88 7.32
CA LEU A 126 15.86 15.02 6.48
C LEU A 126 17.11 15.44 7.27
N ILE A 127 16.94 16.08 8.43
CA ILE A 127 18.07 16.53 9.21
C ILE A 127 18.93 15.32 9.65
N GLU A 128 20.25 15.49 9.65
CA GLU A 128 21.23 14.43 10.02
C GLU A 128 20.96 13.11 9.28
N ASP A 129 20.78 13.19 7.96
CA ASP A 129 20.50 12.04 7.09
C ASP A 129 19.28 11.20 7.51
N GLY A 130 18.31 11.86 8.20
CA GLY A 130 17.09 11.22 8.65
C GLY A 130 17.21 10.45 9.96
N ALA A 131 18.26 10.69 10.74
CA ALA A 131 18.53 9.95 12.01
C ALA A 131 17.40 10.05 13.04
N TYR A 132 16.50 11.03 12.91
CA TYR A 132 15.39 11.22 13.85
C TYR A 132 14.19 10.29 13.63
N SER A 133 14.23 9.44 12.61
CA SER A 133 13.25 8.37 12.45
C SER A 133 13.90 7.19 11.73
N CYS A 134 14.10 6.11 12.48
CA CYS A 134 14.81 4.91 12.04
C CYS A 134 13.99 3.66 12.36
N ILE A 135 14.07 2.67 11.49
CA ILE A 135 13.50 1.34 11.64
C ILE A 135 14.61 0.34 11.35
N GLY A 136 14.80 -0.65 12.22
CA GLY A 136 15.86 -1.66 12.05
C GLY A 136 17.28 -1.10 11.93
N GLY A 137 17.54 0.09 12.48
CA GLY A 137 18.83 0.78 12.37
C GLY A 137 19.04 1.53 11.04
N GLN A 138 18.06 1.55 10.15
CA GLN A 138 18.08 2.28 8.89
C GLN A 138 17.21 3.53 8.99
N SER A 139 17.70 4.68 8.51
CA SER A 139 16.88 5.90 8.47
C SER A 139 15.71 5.78 7.50
N ASN A 140 14.58 6.39 7.84
CA ASN A 140 13.38 6.31 7.00
C ASN A 140 13.59 6.89 5.61
N VAL A 141 14.47 7.87 5.44
CA VAL A 141 14.82 8.41 4.11
C VAL A 141 15.57 7.37 3.28
N ALA A 142 16.48 6.61 3.88
CA ALA A 142 17.21 5.55 3.19
C ALA A 142 16.28 4.38 2.84
N MET A 143 15.45 3.95 3.80
CA MET A 143 14.45 2.89 3.62
C MET A 143 13.43 3.26 2.52
N LEU A 144 12.93 4.50 2.51
CA LEU A 144 12.02 4.99 1.47
C LEU A 144 12.64 4.91 0.08
N LYS A 145 13.87 5.40 -0.07
CA LYS A 145 14.59 5.37 -1.35
C LYS A 145 14.81 3.94 -1.84
N GLU A 146 15.13 3.02 -0.92
CA GLU A 146 15.33 1.61 -1.26
C GLU A 146 14.01 0.95 -1.70
N ALA A 147 12.98 1.07 -0.89
CA ALA A 147 11.66 0.47 -1.18
C ALA A 147 11.02 1.09 -2.44
N ALA A 148 11.21 2.38 -2.70
CA ALA A 148 10.66 3.02 -3.88
C ALA A 148 11.23 2.46 -5.21
N LYS A 149 12.46 1.95 -5.23
CA LYS A 149 13.07 1.39 -6.46
C LYS A 149 12.21 0.32 -7.11
N GLY A 150 11.68 -0.60 -6.31
CA GLY A 150 10.88 -1.72 -6.77
C GLY A 150 9.36 -1.50 -6.69
N ALA A 151 8.90 -0.36 -6.20
CA ALA A 151 7.47 -0.06 -6.12
C ALA A 151 6.86 0.22 -7.49
N ALA A 152 5.68 -0.34 -7.76
CA ALA A 152 4.88 0.01 -8.95
C ALA A 152 4.22 1.39 -8.79
N ALA A 153 3.79 1.72 -7.58
CA ALA A 153 3.25 3.02 -7.19
C ALA A 153 3.41 3.21 -5.68
N ILE A 154 3.32 4.45 -5.22
CA ILE A 154 3.38 4.83 -3.82
C ILE A 154 2.04 5.42 -3.40
N ILE A 155 1.52 5.00 -2.27
CA ILE A 155 0.29 5.53 -1.67
C ILE A 155 0.67 6.19 -0.34
N CYS A 156 0.50 7.50 -0.25
CA CYS A 156 0.74 8.27 0.96
C CYS A 156 -0.56 8.33 1.77
N VAL A 157 -0.59 7.65 2.90
CA VAL A 157 -1.75 7.61 3.80
C VAL A 157 -1.55 8.62 4.92
N GLY A 158 -2.51 9.52 5.06
CA GLY A 158 -2.45 10.60 6.05
C GLY A 158 -1.79 11.88 5.56
N THR A 159 -2.05 12.96 6.28
CA THR A 159 -1.53 14.30 5.95
C THR A 159 -0.01 14.38 6.11
N CYS A 160 0.58 13.59 7.02
CA CYS A 160 2.02 13.59 7.25
C CYS A 160 2.81 13.12 6.03
N SER A 161 2.46 11.97 5.47
CA SER A 161 3.11 11.45 4.26
C SER A 161 2.78 12.26 3.01
N SER A 162 1.54 12.79 2.91
CA SER A 162 1.06 13.53 1.75
C SER A 162 1.64 14.94 1.66
N TYR A 163 1.78 15.65 2.79
CA TYR A 163 2.13 17.08 2.83
C TYR A 163 3.14 17.46 3.91
N GLY A 164 3.54 16.52 4.77
CA GLY A 164 4.44 16.72 5.90
C GLY A 164 3.72 16.79 7.25
N GLY A 165 2.45 17.23 7.27
CA GLY A 165 1.58 17.23 8.45
C GLY A 165 2.12 17.98 9.67
N ILE A 166 1.74 17.50 10.85
CA ILE A 166 2.17 18.09 12.13
C ILE A 166 3.71 18.10 12.30
N PRO A 167 4.45 17.06 11.95
CA PRO A 167 5.92 17.08 12.08
C PRO A 167 6.59 18.20 11.25
N LYS A 168 5.98 18.58 10.11
CA LYS A 168 6.48 19.66 9.27
C LYS A 168 6.08 21.04 9.72
N ALA A 169 5.11 21.17 10.63
CA ALA A 169 4.66 22.46 11.13
C ALA A 169 5.82 23.23 11.79
N ASP A 170 5.77 24.57 11.72
CA ASP A 170 6.79 25.43 12.32
C ASP A 170 6.96 25.10 13.83
N PRO A 171 8.18 24.94 14.33
CA PRO A 171 9.51 25.23 13.77
C PRO A 171 10.16 24.11 12.94
N ASN A 172 9.47 23.00 12.69
CA ASN A 172 9.96 21.83 11.91
C ASN A 172 11.38 21.37 12.31
N PRO A 173 11.58 20.93 13.55
CA PRO A 173 12.91 20.66 14.09
C PRO A 173 13.63 19.50 13.41
N THR A 174 12.91 18.59 12.78
CA THR A 174 13.48 17.43 12.06
C THR A 174 13.61 17.65 10.55
N GLN A 175 13.26 18.84 10.05
CA GLN A 175 13.17 19.11 8.62
C GLN A 175 12.29 18.10 7.90
N ALA A 176 11.15 17.77 8.51
CA ALA A 176 10.19 16.81 8.00
C ALA A 176 9.58 17.28 6.68
N VAL A 177 9.50 16.36 5.72
CA VAL A 177 8.95 16.62 4.38
C VAL A 177 7.95 15.53 3.99
N PRO A 178 7.05 15.79 3.00
CA PRO A 178 6.22 14.75 2.41
C PRO A 178 7.06 13.78 1.57
N VAL A 179 6.52 12.59 1.32
CA VAL A 179 7.16 11.56 0.46
C VAL A 179 7.51 12.10 -0.91
N SER A 180 6.64 12.93 -1.49
CA SER A 180 6.84 13.56 -2.80
C SER A 180 8.03 14.53 -2.87
N ALA A 181 8.56 14.99 -1.73
CA ALA A 181 9.79 15.79 -1.69
C ALA A 181 11.03 14.91 -1.92
N VAL A 182 10.98 13.64 -1.52
CA VAL A 182 12.09 12.68 -1.61
C VAL A 182 12.05 11.86 -2.90
N ILE A 183 10.87 11.36 -3.27
CA ILE A 183 10.68 10.52 -4.46
C ILE A 183 9.98 11.33 -5.56
N LYS A 184 10.60 11.36 -6.76
CA LYS A 184 10.14 12.16 -7.90
C LYS A 184 9.78 11.32 -9.15
N ASP A 185 10.26 10.11 -9.19
CA ASP A 185 10.26 9.23 -10.37
C ASP A 185 9.19 8.12 -10.33
N LYS A 186 8.31 8.16 -9.32
CA LYS A 186 7.24 7.17 -9.15
C LYS A 186 5.86 7.81 -9.13
N PRO A 187 4.83 7.12 -9.59
CA PRO A 187 3.44 7.54 -9.36
C PRO A 187 3.15 7.60 -7.87
N ILE A 188 2.65 8.75 -7.38
CA ILE A 188 2.27 8.94 -5.98
C ILE A 188 0.79 9.30 -5.91
N VAL A 189 0.07 8.59 -5.06
CA VAL A 189 -1.33 8.87 -4.72
C VAL A 189 -1.40 9.34 -3.28
N ASN A 190 -1.92 10.55 -3.05
CA ASN A 190 -2.10 11.10 -1.73
C ASN A 190 -3.52 10.84 -1.21
N ILE A 191 -3.62 10.29 0.00
CA ILE A 191 -4.88 10.09 0.74
C ILE A 191 -4.77 10.89 2.04
N PRO A 192 -5.08 12.21 2.01
CA PRO A 192 -4.93 13.08 3.16
C PRO A 192 -5.99 12.81 4.23
N GLY A 193 -5.67 13.19 5.46
CA GLY A 193 -6.47 13.05 6.67
C GLY A 193 -5.53 12.95 7.87
N CYS A 194 -6.02 13.23 9.06
CA CYS A 194 -5.24 13.13 10.30
C CYS A 194 -6.06 12.47 11.43
N PRO A 195 -6.30 11.16 11.34
CA PRO A 195 -6.05 10.24 10.23
C PRO A 195 -7.12 10.30 9.10
N PRO A 196 -6.91 9.65 7.94
CA PRO A 196 -7.96 9.51 6.94
C PRO A 196 -8.97 8.46 7.39
N ILE A 197 -10.02 8.88 8.06
CA ILE A 197 -11.11 8.02 8.51
C ILE A 197 -12.18 8.00 7.44
N ARG A 198 -12.59 6.81 7.03
CA ARG A 198 -13.77 6.61 6.20
C ARG A 198 -14.91 6.09 7.08
N TRP A 199 -16.02 6.83 7.06
CA TRP A 199 -17.29 6.43 7.72
C TRP A 199 -18.00 5.36 6.90
#